data_db380a347530b185a297daea76d9d76f
#
_entry.id   db380a347530b185a297daea76d9d76f
#
_cell.length_a   1.000
_cell.length_b   1.000
_cell.length_c   1.000
_cell.angle_alpha   90.00
_cell.angle_beta   90.00
_cell.angle_gamma   90.00
#
_symmetry.space_group_name_H-M   'P 1'
#
loop_
_entity.id
_entity.type
_entity.pdbx_description
1 polymer ?
#
loop_
_entity_poly.entity_id
_entity_poly.type
_entity_poly.pdbx_seq_one_letter_code
_entity_poly.pdbx_strand_id
1 'polypeptide(L)'
;MDEGEKRLKQEDCSEDELGAGILTLTNKRIAFDKRSGRIADFSMRLGDTVVDIPLNELVEVWKEGRFIKKICFKIKTNDGEKSYKFGVLGTGGWLEEIQDAIEDIKNQ
;
A
#
# COMPACT_ATOMS: atom_id res chain seq x y z
N MET A 1 -7.47 13.35 3.04
CA MET A 1 -7.84 12.19 3.88
C MET A 1 -9.18 12.43 4.54
N ASP A 2 -9.91 11.37 4.76
CA ASP A 2 -11.21 11.47 5.42
C ASP A 2 -11.04 11.84 6.88
N GLU A 3 -12.10 12.39 7.46
CA GLU A 3 -12.13 12.69 8.87
C GLU A 3 -11.93 11.41 9.67
N GLY A 4 -11.04 11.46 10.65
CA GLY A 4 -10.69 10.30 11.46
C GLY A 4 -9.67 9.37 10.84
N GLU A 5 -9.26 9.62 9.62
CA GLU A 5 -8.23 8.83 8.97
C GLU A 5 -6.85 9.33 9.36
N LYS A 6 -5.99 8.40 9.78
CA LYS A 6 -4.62 8.71 10.17
C LYS A 6 -3.63 7.94 9.31
N ARG A 7 -2.60 8.62 8.83
CA ARG A 7 -1.50 7.97 8.15
C ARG A 7 -0.64 7.24 9.18
N LEU A 8 -0.47 5.95 8.98
CA LEU A 8 0.32 5.10 9.87
C LEU A 8 1.72 4.87 9.33
N LYS A 9 1.86 4.75 8.03
CA LYS A 9 3.15 4.50 7.40
C LYS A 9 3.14 4.96 5.97
N GLN A 10 4.29 5.45 5.49
CA GLN A 10 4.42 5.89 4.10
C GLN A 10 5.86 5.68 3.66
N GLU A 11 6.05 5.14 2.48
CA GLU A 11 7.38 4.83 1.99
C GLU A 11 7.41 4.80 0.46
N ASP A 12 8.54 5.19 -0.11
CA ASP A 12 8.77 5.00 -1.53
C ASP A 12 8.74 3.52 -1.85
N CYS A 13 8.11 3.16 -2.94
CA CYS A 13 8.03 1.77 -3.34
C CYS A 13 8.00 1.66 -4.86
N SER A 14 8.06 0.44 -5.34
CA SER A 14 7.93 0.17 -6.76
C SER A 14 7.06 -1.07 -6.96
N GLU A 15 6.33 -1.06 -8.05
CA GLU A 15 5.53 -2.20 -8.47
C GLU A 15 5.87 -2.49 -9.93
N ASP A 16 5.95 -3.78 -10.29
CA ASP A 16 6.49 -4.19 -11.58
C ASP A 16 5.79 -3.58 -12.79
N GLU A 17 4.49 -3.41 -12.71
CA GLU A 17 3.72 -2.83 -13.81
C GLU A 17 3.49 -1.34 -13.66
N LEU A 18 3.30 -0.89 -12.42
CA LEU A 18 2.95 0.50 -12.15
C LEU A 18 4.16 1.41 -12.02
N GLY A 19 5.33 0.83 -11.73
CA GLY A 19 6.55 1.61 -11.59
C GLY A 19 6.75 2.18 -10.19
N ALA A 20 7.52 3.24 -10.11
CA ALA A 20 7.84 3.88 -8.83
C ALA A 20 6.69 4.75 -8.33
N GLY A 21 6.54 4.80 -7.01
CA GLY A 21 5.51 5.61 -6.39
C GLY A 21 5.66 5.61 -4.88
N ILE A 22 4.58 5.93 -4.21
CA ILE A 22 4.54 5.98 -2.75
C ILE A 22 3.41 5.12 -2.24
N LEU A 23 3.73 4.22 -1.34
CA LEU A 23 2.75 3.38 -0.67
C LEU A 23 2.41 4.00 0.68
N THR A 24 1.14 4.16 0.94
CA THR A 24 0.64 4.77 2.17
C THR A 24 -0.32 3.82 2.85
N LEU A 25 -0.09 3.59 4.14
CA LEU A 25 -1.01 2.85 5.00
C LEU A 25 -1.66 3.85 5.94
N THR A 26 -2.99 3.83 5.97
CA THR A 26 -3.73 4.57 6.98
C THR A 26 -4.50 3.57 7.85
N ASN A 27 -5.20 4.07 8.84
CA ASN A 27 -6.06 3.22 9.66
C ASN A 27 -7.32 2.76 8.93
N LYS A 28 -7.49 3.11 7.66
CA LYS A 28 -8.66 2.74 6.86
C LYS A 28 -8.33 2.04 5.56
N ARG A 29 -7.16 2.33 4.97
CA ARG A 29 -6.85 1.82 3.62
C ARG A 29 -5.35 1.78 3.34
N ILE A 30 -5.03 1.07 2.26
CA ILE A 30 -3.70 1.08 1.65
C ILE A 30 -3.85 1.75 0.28
N ALA A 31 -3.02 2.74 0.02
CA ALA A 31 -3.06 3.46 -1.25
C ALA A 31 -1.68 3.50 -1.88
N PHE A 32 -1.64 3.35 -3.19
CA PHE A 32 -0.42 3.55 -3.96
C PHE A 32 -0.63 4.71 -4.91
N ASP A 33 0.21 5.73 -4.75
CA ASP A 33 0.20 6.91 -5.61
C ASP A 33 1.39 6.85 -6.53
N LYS A 34 1.12 6.75 -7.83
CA LYS A 34 2.17 6.69 -8.82
C LYS A 34 2.86 8.03 -8.92
N ARG A 35 4.19 8.01 -8.95
CA ARG A 35 4.98 9.22 -9.08
C ARG A 35 4.84 9.75 -10.51
N SER A 36 4.31 10.95 -10.66
CA SER A 36 4.32 11.61 -11.95
C SER A 36 5.71 12.18 -12.18
N GLY A 37 6.27 11.81 -13.27
CA GLY A 37 7.68 11.75 -13.56
C GLY A 37 8.53 12.99 -13.63
N ARG A 38 8.33 14.07 -12.91
CA ARG A 38 9.34 15.12 -12.94
C ARG A 38 9.67 15.64 -11.56
N ILE A 39 10.88 15.35 -11.20
CA ILE A 39 11.50 15.78 -9.96
C ILE A 39 11.87 17.26 -9.98
N ALA A 40 11.72 17.95 -11.09
CA ALA A 40 12.13 19.33 -11.20
C ALA A 40 11.19 20.29 -10.48
N ASP A 41 10.08 19.79 -10.00
CA ASP A 41 9.10 20.61 -9.34
C ASP A 41 9.02 20.20 -7.88
N PHE A 42 9.31 21.14 -7.00
CA PHE A 42 9.28 20.87 -5.58
C PHE A 42 7.89 20.56 -5.06
N SER A 43 6.89 20.93 -5.79
CA SER A 43 5.56 20.46 -5.52
C SER A 43 5.38 19.07 -6.12
N MET A 44 6.30 18.14 -5.82
CA MET A 44 6.16 16.76 -6.28
C MET A 44 4.77 16.30 -5.97
N ARG A 45 3.90 16.53 -6.90
CA ARG A 45 2.59 15.98 -6.81
C ARG A 45 2.72 14.50 -7.04
N LEU A 46 2.34 13.79 -6.04
CA LEU A 46 2.00 12.42 -6.25
C LEU A 46 1.03 12.42 -7.41
N GLY A 47 1.28 11.57 -8.39
CA GLY A 47 0.32 11.34 -9.45
C GLY A 47 -0.99 10.85 -8.85
N ASP A 48 -1.92 10.57 -9.69
CA ASP A 48 -3.21 10.05 -9.24
C ASP A 48 -3.02 8.76 -8.45
N THR A 49 -3.84 8.57 -7.44
CA THR A 49 -3.88 7.32 -6.71
C THR A 49 -4.37 6.23 -7.66
N VAL A 50 -3.50 5.25 -7.91
CA VAL A 50 -3.81 4.17 -8.85
C VAL A 50 -4.26 2.89 -8.14
N VAL A 51 -3.96 2.77 -6.87
CA VAL A 51 -4.44 1.66 -6.05
C VAL A 51 -4.97 2.25 -4.75
N ASP A 52 -6.19 1.90 -4.40
CA ASP A 52 -6.83 2.38 -3.18
C ASP A 52 -7.69 1.24 -2.65
N ILE A 53 -7.22 0.61 -1.58
CA ILE A 53 -7.82 -0.61 -1.07
C ILE A 53 -8.24 -0.42 0.37
N PRO A 54 -9.54 -0.43 0.66
CA PRO A 54 -9.99 -0.43 2.04
C PRO A 54 -9.45 -1.66 2.78
N LEU A 55 -9.00 -1.46 4.01
CA LEU A 55 -8.40 -2.56 4.78
C LEU A 55 -9.36 -3.72 4.99
N ASN A 56 -10.66 -3.44 5.07
CA ASN A 56 -11.66 -4.50 5.25
C ASN A 56 -11.87 -5.37 4.00
N GLU A 57 -11.28 -4.99 2.87
CA GLU A 57 -11.34 -5.79 1.66
C GLU A 57 -10.10 -6.67 1.46
N LEU A 58 -9.12 -6.54 2.33
CA LEU A 58 -7.93 -7.38 2.26
C LEU A 58 -8.27 -8.79 2.71
N VAL A 59 -7.94 -9.76 1.86
CA VAL A 59 -8.14 -11.18 2.15
C VAL A 59 -6.90 -11.74 2.83
N GLU A 60 -5.72 -11.33 2.35
CA GLU A 60 -4.47 -11.86 2.83
C GLU A 60 -3.36 -10.83 2.63
N VAL A 61 -2.42 -10.81 3.54
CA VAL A 61 -1.22 -9.99 3.43
C VAL A 61 -0.02 -10.86 3.82
N TRP A 62 1.07 -10.76 3.04
CA TRP A 62 2.28 -11.54 3.30
C TRP A 62 3.48 -10.82 2.72
N LYS A 63 4.66 -11.33 3.00
CA LYS A 63 5.90 -10.82 2.41
C LYS A 63 6.58 -11.92 1.62
N GLU A 64 7.26 -11.55 0.54
CA GLU A 64 8.03 -12.50 -0.23
C GLU A 64 9.27 -11.85 -0.82
N GLY A 65 10.16 -12.68 -1.40
CA GLY A 65 11.37 -12.24 -2.05
C GLY A 65 12.62 -12.60 -1.27
N ARG A 66 13.66 -13.01 -2.00
CA ARG A 66 14.97 -13.31 -1.41
C ARG A 66 15.91 -12.12 -1.45
N PHE A 67 16.00 -11.49 -2.61
CA PHE A 67 16.88 -10.36 -2.83
C PHE A 67 16.12 -9.05 -2.81
N ILE A 68 15.03 -8.99 -3.55
CA ILE A 68 14.12 -7.84 -3.54
C ILE A 68 12.91 -8.24 -2.72
N LYS A 69 12.80 -7.67 -1.55
CA LYS A 69 11.69 -7.99 -0.66
C LYS A 69 10.45 -7.19 -1.04
N LYS A 70 9.32 -7.85 -1.05
CA LYS A 70 8.05 -7.24 -1.42
C LYS A 70 7.01 -7.50 -0.35
N ILE A 71 6.21 -6.47 -0.09
CA ILE A 71 4.99 -6.64 0.69
C ILE A 71 3.87 -6.95 -0.29
N CYS A 72 3.11 -7.98 0.01
CA CYS A 72 2.10 -8.50 -0.90
C CYS A 72 0.75 -8.55 -0.21
N PHE A 73 -0.30 -8.28 -0.97
CA PHE A 73 -1.65 -8.43 -0.44
C PHE A 73 -2.62 -8.86 -1.54
N LYS A 74 -3.66 -9.53 -1.10
CA LYS A 74 -4.69 -10.08 -1.96
C LYS A 74 -6.02 -9.47 -1.58
N ILE A 75 -6.78 -9.07 -2.58
CA ILE A 75 -8.13 -8.57 -2.39
C ILE A 75 -9.11 -9.41 -3.19
N LYS A 76 -10.36 -9.36 -2.78
CA LYS A 76 -11.43 -10.02 -3.50
C LYS A 76 -12.13 -9.01 -4.39
N THR A 77 -12.28 -9.34 -5.66
CA THR A 77 -12.97 -8.48 -6.63
C THR A 77 -14.19 -9.22 -7.19
N ASN A 78 -14.98 -8.52 -7.98
CA ASN A 78 -16.14 -9.13 -8.64
C ASN A 78 -15.74 -10.24 -9.61
N ASP A 79 -14.52 -10.17 -10.15
CA ASP A 79 -14.02 -11.15 -11.11
C ASP A 79 -13.16 -12.23 -10.48
N GLY A 80 -13.03 -12.25 -9.16
CA GLY A 80 -12.19 -13.19 -8.44
C GLY A 80 -11.27 -12.50 -7.47
N GLU A 81 -10.05 -12.99 -7.38
CA GLU A 81 -9.06 -12.42 -6.48
C GLU A 81 -7.96 -11.71 -7.26
N LYS A 82 -7.45 -10.63 -6.72
CA LYS A 82 -6.35 -9.89 -7.30
C LYS A 82 -5.26 -9.69 -6.27
N SER A 83 -4.02 -9.89 -6.68
CA SER A 83 -2.85 -9.73 -5.80
C SER A 83 -2.00 -8.57 -6.26
N TYR A 84 -1.42 -7.87 -5.28
CA TYR A 84 -0.48 -6.78 -5.51
C TYR A 84 0.81 -7.07 -4.78
N LYS A 85 1.93 -6.66 -5.38
CA LYS A 85 3.26 -6.84 -4.80
C LYS A 85 4.04 -5.53 -4.93
N PHE A 86 4.41 -4.97 -3.80
CA PHE A 86 5.12 -3.70 -3.76
C PHE A 86 6.49 -3.88 -3.13
N GLY A 87 7.53 -3.47 -3.85
CA GLY A 87 8.89 -3.50 -3.34
C GLY A 87 9.12 -2.34 -2.38
N VAL A 88 9.36 -2.66 -1.12
CA VAL A 88 9.64 -1.67 -0.07
C VAL A 88 10.84 -2.14 0.72
N LEU A 89 11.52 -1.21 1.40
CA LEU A 89 12.70 -1.55 2.17
C LEU A 89 12.38 -2.29 3.46
N GLY A 90 11.33 -1.89 4.15
CA GLY A 90 10.98 -2.46 5.45
C GLY A 90 9.79 -3.40 5.40
N THR A 91 9.87 -4.48 4.62
CA THR A 91 8.72 -5.38 4.44
C THR A 91 8.20 -5.96 5.75
N GLY A 92 9.10 -6.30 6.68
CA GLY A 92 8.66 -6.84 7.97
C GLY A 92 7.82 -5.84 8.75
N GLY A 93 8.25 -4.60 8.80
CA GLY A 93 7.50 -3.54 9.45
C GLY A 93 6.16 -3.28 8.77
N TRP A 94 6.15 -3.30 7.44
CA TRP A 94 4.91 -3.13 6.69
C TRP A 94 3.90 -4.22 6.99
N LEU A 95 4.35 -5.47 6.99
CA LEU A 95 3.47 -6.60 7.27
C LEU A 95 2.83 -6.47 8.65
N GLU A 96 3.65 -6.18 9.64
CA GLU A 96 3.19 -6.05 11.03
C GLU A 96 2.19 -4.89 11.17
N GLU A 97 2.50 -3.74 10.61
CA GLU A 97 1.62 -2.59 10.71
C GLU A 97 0.29 -2.78 9.97
N ILE A 98 0.32 -3.44 8.81
CA ILE A 98 -0.92 -3.75 8.10
C ILE A 98 -1.77 -4.71 8.92
N GLN A 99 -1.16 -5.74 9.49
CA GLN A 99 -1.89 -6.69 10.32
C GLN A 99 -2.49 -6.02 11.55
N ASP A 100 -1.74 -5.13 12.18
CA ASP A 100 -2.24 -4.39 13.33
C ASP A 100 -3.41 -3.49 12.96
N ALA A 101 -3.32 -2.82 11.81
CA ALA A 101 -4.40 -1.96 11.34
C ALA A 101 -5.67 -2.75 11.04
N ILE A 102 -5.53 -3.92 10.45
CA ILE A 102 -6.67 -4.81 10.19
C ILE A 102 -7.30 -5.26 11.50
N GLU A 103 -6.48 -5.64 12.47
CA GLU A 103 -6.95 -6.05 13.78
C GLU A 103 -7.74 -4.94 14.47
N ASP A 104 -7.22 -3.71 14.41
CA ASP A 104 -7.90 -2.56 15.00
C ASP A 104 -9.29 -2.34 14.39
N ILE A 105 -9.42 -2.54 13.10
CA ILE A 105 -10.71 -2.40 12.42
C ILE A 105 -11.69 -3.47 12.89
N LYS A 106 -11.21 -4.71 13.06
CA LYS A 106 -12.05 -5.81 13.53
C LYS A 106 -12.54 -5.63 14.96
N ASN A 107 -11.78 -4.88 15.74
CA ASN A 107 -12.12 -4.64 17.14
C ASN A 107 -12.98 -3.41 17.36
N GLN A 108 -13.35 -2.73 16.30
CA GLN A 108 -14.25 -1.57 16.39
C GLN A 108 -15.71 -1.97 16.46
#